data_6faa9d5801f4a1f93fadc0bd72bba285
#
_entry.id   6faa9d5801f4a1f93fadc0bd72bba285
#
_cell.length_a   1.000
_cell.length_b   1.000
_cell.length_c   1.000
_cell.angle_alpha   90.00
_cell.angle_beta   90.00
_cell.angle_gamma   90.00
#
_symmetry.space_group_name_H-M   'P 1'
#
loop_
_entity.id
_entity.type
_entity.pdbx_description
1 polymer ?
#
loop_
_entity_poly.entity_id
_entity_poly.type
_entity_poly.pdbx_seq_one_letter_code
_entity_poly.pdbx_strand_id
1 'polypeptide(L)'
;MITVKSILRSFRDASSIGVILFLAASLIIPFTGHELLTAILLTLLELTVLTYSINIITGFTGYVSFGHAVFYGIGAYATAVMVINFHSIGLPPYIYSIVGGAVAALFATLIGIPVLRLRGAYFAIATLSVNVAVQVAVSNIEALGGAFGLPLARYISYDITSAYLSLWIVLCFALAFTLWLSRSEFGYCLKAIREDELVANVMGVNTTLYKTLAFVVSGFIAGIVGGIMGIIHVYVSVEYFKVEMAVKMLVSMMMGGAGTVLGPLIGSVIYYFVEYAVLTSFPYLHLLIFGAILIGIVLFIPGGIIELLGRRIRGLR
;
A
#
# COMPACT_ATOMS: atom_id res chain seq x y z
N MET A 1 -27.70 24.92 -21.75
CA MET A 1 -27.59 24.74 -20.28
C MET A 1 -26.83 23.45 -20.01
N ILE A 2 -25.51 23.54 -19.80
CA ILE A 2 -24.64 22.36 -19.57
C ILE A 2 -24.90 21.91 -18.13
N THR A 3 -25.54 20.77 -17.96
CA THR A 3 -25.94 20.27 -16.65
C THR A 3 -24.69 19.79 -15.89
N VAL A 4 -24.55 20.17 -14.61
CA VAL A 4 -23.44 19.73 -13.72
C VAL A 4 -23.21 18.23 -13.72
N LYS A 5 -24.26 17.44 -13.96
CA LYS A 5 -24.16 15.98 -14.20
C LYS A 5 -23.32 15.64 -15.43
N SER A 6 -23.34 16.44 -16.50
CA SER A 6 -22.53 16.20 -17.70
C SER A 6 -21.05 16.51 -17.47
N ILE A 7 -20.75 17.57 -16.70
CA ILE A 7 -19.37 17.93 -16.33
C ILE A 7 -18.78 16.89 -15.38
N LEU A 8 -19.54 16.45 -14.36
CA LEU A 8 -19.10 15.39 -13.45
C LEU A 8 -18.95 14.03 -14.15
N ARG A 9 -19.78 13.74 -15.17
CA ARG A 9 -19.63 12.57 -16.02
C ARG A 9 -18.37 12.68 -16.89
N SER A 10 -18.15 13.82 -17.53
CA SER A 10 -16.96 14.07 -18.34
C SER A 10 -15.67 14.00 -17.52
N PHE A 11 -15.66 14.52 -16.29
CA PHE A 11 -14.50 14.38 -15.39
C PHE A 11 -14.29 12.93 -14.92
N ARG A 12 -15.35 12.19 -14.67
CA ARG A 12 -15.27 10.77 -14.34
C ARG A 12 -14.79 9.93 -15.52
N ASP A 13 -15.22 10.27 -16.72
CA ASP A 13 -14.81 9.60 -17.95
C ASP A 13 -13.37 9.99 -18.31
N ALA A 14 -12.99 11.26 -18.19
CA ALA A 14 -11.63 11.75 -18.43
C ALA A 14 -10.62 11.17 -17.40
N SER A 15 -11.00 11.06 -16.13
CA SER A 15 -10.14 10.45 -15.12
C SER A 15 -9.96 8.94 -15.34
N SER A 16 -11.00 8.24 -15.79
CA SER A 16 -10.93 6.82 -16.15
C SER A 16 -10.04 6.59 -17.38
N ILE A 17 -10.14 7.46 -18.39
CA ILE A 17 -9.27 7.41 -19.57
C ILE A 17 -7.81 7.68 -19.19
N GLY A 18 -7.56 8.68 -18.32
CA GLY A 18 -6.21 8.98 -17.83
C GLY A 18 -5.55 7.81 -17.10
N VAL A 19 -6.30 7.08 -16.27
CA VAL A 19 -5.81 5.88 -15.58
C VAL A 19 -5.51 4.75 -16.58
N ILE A 20 -6.39 4.52 -17.55
CA ILE A 20 -6.18 3.48 -18.57
C ILE A 20 -4.95 3.82 -19.42
N LEU A 21 -4.77 5.07 -19.81
CA LEU A 21 -3.59 5.53 -20.56
C LEU A 21 -2.31 5.38 -19.73
N PHE A 22 -2.36 5.72 -18.44
CA PHE A 22 -1.22 5.54 -17.53
C PHE A 22 -0.85 4.05 -17.39
N LEU A 23 -1.84 3.18 -17.19
CA LEU A 23 -1.62 1.73 -17.10
C LEU A 23 -1.08 1.16 -18.42
N ALA A 24 -1.63 1.56 -19.55
CA ALA A 24 -1.16 1.10 -20.87
C ALA A 24 0.26 1.60 -21.17
N ALA A 25 0.54 2.88 -20.91
CA ALA A 25 1.88 3.44 -21.10
C ALA A 25 2.91 2.75 -20.17
N SER A 26 2.55 2.55 -18.90
CA SER A 26 3.44 1.87 -17.95
C SER A 26 3.72 0.42 -18.35
N LEU A 27 2.77 -0.28 -18.97
CA LEU A 27 2.97 -1.68 -19.42
C LEU A 27 4.00 -1.79 -20.54
N ILE A 28 4.16 -0.77 -21.39
CA ILE A 28 5.07 -0.82 -22.55
C ILE A 28 6.53 -0.58 -22.15
N ILE A 29 6.76 0.15 -21.06
CA ILE A 29 8.10 0.62 -20.67
C ILE A 29 9.13 -0.50 -20.44
N PRO A 30 8.85 -1.62 -19.75
CA PRO A 30 9.85 -2.68 -19.55
C PRO A 30 10.35 -3.30 -20.85
N PHE A 31 9.58 -3.19 -21.94
CA PHE A 31 9.95 -3.71 -23.26
C PHE A 31 10.80 -2.74 -24.09
N THR A 32 11.01 -1.51 -23.64
CA THR A 32 11.82 -0.50 -24.35
C THR A 32 13.32 -0.68 -24.15
N GLY A 33 13.75 -1.57 -23.26
CA GLY A 33 15.17 -1.83 -22.94
C GLY A 33 15.85 -0.75 -22.09
N HIS A 34 15.11 0.24 -21.57
CA HIS A 34 15.63 1.28 -20.69
C HIS A 34 15.60 0.81 -19.24
N GLU A 35 16.61 0.07 -18.77
CA GLU A 35 16.67 -0.50 -17.41
C GLU A 35 16.49 0.53 -16.30
N LEU A 36 17.10 1.71 -16.41
CA LEU A 36 16.99 2.79 -15.41
C LEU A 36 15.55 3.28 -15.29
N LEU A 37 14.85 3.48 -16.40
CA LEU A 37 13.46 3.92 -16.38
C LEU A 37 12.55 2.83 -15.79
N THR A 38 12.81 1.57 -16.13
CA THR A 38 12.09 0.42 -15.58
C THR A 38 12.29 0.32 -14.07
N ALA A 39 13.51 0.53 -13.56
CA ALA A 39 13.79 0.52 -12.12
C ALA A 39 13.08 1.65 -11.37
N ILE A 40 13.07 2.87 -11.93
CA ILE A 40 12.34 4.03 -11.37
C ILE A 40 10.85 3.72 -11.26
N LEU A 41 10.26 3.21 -12.34
CA LEU A 41 8.84 2.88 -12.37
C LEU A 41 8.49 1.68 -11.49
N LEU A 42 9.40 0.72 -11.32
CA LEU A 42 9.24 -0.41 -10.42
C LEU A 42 9.08 0.08 -8.96
N THR A 43 9.94 1.00 -8.51
CA THR A 43 9.85 1.60 -7.18
C THR A 43 8.55 2.43 -7.03
N LEU A 44 8.14 3.15 -8.07
CA LEU A 44 6.88 3.88 -8.08
C LEU A 44 5.68 2.93 -8.01
N LEU A 45 5.70 1.80 -8.73
CA LEU A 45 4.65 0.78 -8.69
C LEU A 45 4.55 0.15 -7.30
N GLU A 46 5.69 -0.21 -6.69
CA GLU A 46 5.75 -0.70 -5.32
C GLU A 46 5.01 0.24 -4.37
N LEU A 47 5.42 1.52 -4.33
CA LEU A 47 4.81 2.52 -3.47
C LEU A 47 3.32 2.69 -3.78
N THR A 48 2.93 2.69 -5.06
CA THR A 48 1.55 2.85 -5.48
C THR A 48 0.68 1.70 -4.97
N VAL A 49 1.10 0.45 -5.16
CA VAL A 49 0.34 -0.72 -4.69
C VAL A 49 0.24 -0.76 -3.18
N LEU A 50 1.32 -0.45 -2.47
CA LEU A 50 1.33 -0.34 -1.02
C LEU A 50 0.42 0.78 -0.52
N THR A 51 0.36 1.90 -1.24
CA THR A 51 -0.57 3.01 -0.94
C THR A 51 -2.04 2.59 -1.16
N TYR A 52 -2.34 1.79 -2.20
CA TYR A 52 -3.67 1.17 -2.36
C TYR A 52 -3.99 0.21 -1.22
N SER A 53 -3.03 -0.60 -0.80
CA SER A 53 -3.19 -1.53 0.30
C SER A 53 -3.61 -0.80 1.59
N ILE A 54 -2.84 0.19 2.03
CA ILE A 54 -3.17 0.94 3.25
C ILE A 54 -4.44 1.79 3.10
N ASN A 55 -4.78 2.23 1.90
CA ASN A 55 -6.02 2.97 1.63
C ASN A 55 -7.27 2.15 1.92
N ILE A 56 -7.24 0.82 1.77
CA ILE A 56 -8.37 -0.07 2.08
C ILE A 56 -8.74 0.02 3.56
N ILE A 57 -7.77 -0.04 4.46
CA ILE A 57 -8.04 0.07 5.89
C ILE A 57 -8.07 1.54 6.34
N THR A 58 -7.00 2.29 6.17
CA THR A 58 -6.91 3.65 6.71
C THR A 58 -7.80 4.62 5.94
N GLY A 59 -7.81 4.55 4.62
CA GLY A 59 -8.58 5.47 3.78
C GLY A 59 -10.09 5.29 3.91
N PHE A 60 -10.59 4.04 3.88
CA PHE A 60 -12.02 3.77 3.92
C PHE A 60 -12.60 3.70 5.33
N THR A 61 -11.84 3.27 6.35
CA THR A 61 -12.35 3.14 7.73
C THR A 61 -11.90 4.24 8.67
N GLY A 62 -10.90 5.06 8.28
CA GLY A 62 -10.30 6.07 9.16
C GLY A 62 -9.34 5.51 10.21
N TYR A 63 -9.09 4.20 10.24
CA TYR A 63 -8.19 3.55 11.19
C TYR A 63 -6.74 3.66 10.71
N VAL A 64 -5.99 4.64 11.22
CA VAL A 64 -4.61 4.92 10.82
C VAL A 64 -3.67 3.85 11.34
N SER A 65 -3.08 3.05 10.44
CA SER A 65 -2.16 1.96 10.76
C SER A 65 -0.71 2.37 10.51
N PHE A 66 0.09 2.57 11.56
CA PHE A 66 1.54 2.78 11.47
C PHE A 66 2.33 1.46 11.41
N GLY A 67 1.67 0.34 11.66
CA GLY A 67 2.28 -0.99 11.59
C GLY A 67 2.08 -1.71 10.27
N HIS A 68 1.65 -1.01 9.20
CA HIS A 68 1.33 -1.69 7.94
C HIS A 68 2.54 -2.35 7.28
N ALA A 69 3.76 -1.87 7.55
CA ALA A 69 5.02 -2.49 7.13
C ALA A 69 5.20 -3.92 7.66
N VAL A 70 4.52 -4.31 8.74
CA VAL A 70 4.58 -5.69 9.25
C VAL A 70 4.11 -6.71 8.20
N PHE A 71 3.07 -6.39 7.43
CA PHE A 71 2.55 -7.29 6.39
C PHE A 71 3.50 -7.39 5.20
N TYR A 72 4.11 -6.27 4.84
CA TYR A 72 5.15 -6.22 3.81
C TYR A 72 6.35 -7.10 4.21
N GLY A 73 6.86 -6.97 5.43
CA GLY A 73 7.96 -7.78 5.95
C GLY A 73 7.61 -9.27 6.06
N ILE A 74 6.45 -9.62 6.64
CA ILE A 74 6.00 -11.02 6.75
C ILE A 74 5.88 -11.66 5.37
N GLY A 75 5.29 -10.93 4.40
CA GLY A 75 5.17 -11.39 3.03
C GLY A 75 6.53 -11.66 2.37
N ALA A 76 7.51 -10.77 2.57
CA ALA A 76 8.87 -10.94 2.09
C ALA A 76 9.52 -12.19 2.66
N TYR A 77 9.51 -12.36 3.99
CA TYR A 77 10.09 -13.51 4.65
C TYR A 77 9.41 -14.83 4.29
N ALA A 78 8.07 -14.87 4.29
CA ALA A 78 7.33 -16.06 3.90
C ALA A 78 7.64 -16.48 2.45
N THR A 79 7.71 -15.52 1.54
CA THR A 79 8.11 -15.76 0.15
C THR A 79 9.54 -16.27 0.08
N ALA A 80 10.48 -15.67 0.82
CA ALA A 80 11.88 -16.10 0.84
C ALA A 80 12.02 -17.57 1.31
N VAL A 81 11.33 -17.94 2.38
CA VAL A 81 11.31 -19.32 2.89
C VAL A 81 10.73 -20.28 1.84
N MET A 82 9.66 -19.89 1.14
CA MET A 82 9.09 -20.70 0.05
C MET A 82 10.07 -20.87 -1.11
N VAL A 83 10.74 -19.81 -1.54
CA VAL A 83 11.76 -19.88 -2.59
C VAL A 83 12.90 -20.80 -2.18
N ILE A 84 13.46 -20.67 -0.98
CA ILE A 84 14.58 -21.48 -0.50
C ILE A 84 14.23 -22.96 -0.51
N ASN A 85 13.04 -23.33 -0.04
CA ASN A 85 12.65 -24.74 0.15
C ASN A 85 12.06 -25.37 -1.12
N PHE A 86 11.45 -24.59 -2.01
CA PHE A 86 10.65 -25.11 -3.14
C PHE A 86 11.14 -24.65 -4.52
N HIS A 87 12.31 -24.00 -4.63
CA HIS A 87 12.85 -23.58 -5.93
C HIS A 87 13.01 -24.72 -6.94
N SER A 88 13.23 -25.95 -6.46
CA SER A 88 13.38 -27.15 -7.29
C SER A 88 12.11 -27.55 -8.07
N ILE A 89 10.95 -27.03 -7.68
CA ILE A 89 9.68 -27.30 -8.39
C ILE A 89 9.62 -26.59 -9.76
N GLY A 90 10.49 -25.59 -10.00
CA GLY A 90 10.58 -24.88 -11.28
C GLY A 90 9.45 -23.88 -11.55
N LEU A 91 8.66 -23.50 -10.53
CA LEU A 91 7.66 -22.45 -10.66
C LEU A 91 8.31 -21.07 -10.72
N PRO A 92 7.72 -20.11 -11.47
CA PRO A 92 8.19 -18.73 -11.46
C PRO A 92 8.24 -18.19 -10.02
N PRO A 93 9.37 -17.60 -9.57
CA PRO A 93 9.56 -17.18 -8.18
C PRO A 93 8.46 -16.26 -7.65
N TYR A 94 7.90 -15.41 -8.51
CA TYR A 94 6.84 -14.45 -8.15
C TYR A 94 5.52 -15.10 -7.74
N ILE A 95 5.27 -16.37 -8.13
CA ILE A 95 4.08 -17.13 -7.69
C ILE A 95 4.13 -17.36 -6.17
N TYR A 96 5.31 -17.56 -5.60
CA TYR A 96 5.48 -17.75 -4.16
C TYR A 96 5.09 -16.50 -3.34
N SER A 97 5.08 -15.30 -3.98
CA SER A 97 4.61 -14.08 -3.31
C SER A 97 3.12 -14.13 -2.93
N ILE A 98 2.33 -14.93 -3.65
CA ILE A 98 0.91 -15.15 -3.30
C ILE A 98 0.81 -15.88 -1.95
N VAL A 99 1.72 -16.84 -1.70
CA VAL A 99 1.79 -17.52 -0.40
C VAL A 99 2.26 -16.52 0.68
N GLY A 100 3.23 -15.65 0.35
CA GLY A 100 3.65 -14.56 1.23
C GLY A 100 2.48 -13.65 1.61
N GLY A 101 1.64 -13.28 0.65
CA GLY A 101 0.41 -12.53 0.88
C GLY A 101 -0.59 -13.29 1.77
N ALA A 102 -0.79 -14.59 1.53
CA ALA A 102 -1.68 -15.42 2.34
C ALA A 102 -1.22 -15.51 3.80
N VAL A 103 0.08 -15.66 4.05
CA VAL A 103 0.66 -15.66 5.41
C VAL A 103 0.48 -14.29 6.06
N ALA A 104 0.70 -13.20 5.35
CA ALA A 104 0.45 -11.85 5.85
C ALA A 104 -1.04 -11.62 6.17
N ALA A 105 -1.97 -12.14 5.35
CA ALA A 105 -3.40 -12.08 5.59
C ALA A 105 -3.82 -12.89 6.83
N LEU A 106 -3.24 -14.08 7.02
CA LEU A 106 -3.46 -14.89 8.23
C LEU A 106 -3.00 -14.13 9.47
N PHE A 107 -1.80 -13.54 9.42
CA PHE A 107 -1.27 -12.70 10.49
C PHE A 107 -2.15 -11.48 10.76
N ALA A 108 -2.65 -10.82 9.70
CA ALA A 108 -3.60 -9.72 9.81
C ALA A 108 -4.90 -10.15 10.50
N THR A 109 -5.37 -11.37 10.28
CA THR A 109 -6.54 -11.92 10.97
C THR A 109 -6.26 -12.12 12.45
N LEU A 110 -5.14 -12.75 12.79
CA LEU A 110 -4.76 -13.05 14.18
C LEU A 110 -4.61 -11.78 15.01
N ILE A 111 -3.91 -10.77 14.49
CA ILE A 111 -3.65 -9.52 15.20
C ILE A 111 -4.80 -8.54 15.04
N GLY A 112 -5.49 -8.54 13.91
CA GLY A 112 -6.60 -7.65 13.64
C GLY A 112 -7.72 -7.75 14.66
N ILE A 113 -8.10 -8.97 15.06
CA ILE A 113 -9.19 -9.18 16.03
C ILE A 113 -8.94 -8.43 17.35
N PRO A 114 -7.80 -8.55 18.04
CA PRO A 114 -7.55 -7.80 19.27
C PRO A 114 -7.25 -6.32 19.03
N VAL A 115 -6.48 -5.96 17.98
CA VAL A 115 -6.02 -4.59 17.77
C VAL A 115 -7.13 -3.68 17.23
N LEU A 116 -8.05 -4.18 16.41
CA LEU A 116 -9.20 -3.42 15.90
C LEU A 116 -10.30 -3.15 16.94
N ARG A 117 -10.17 -3.67 18.16
CA ARG A 117 -10.99 -3.25 19.31
C ARG A 117 -10.59 -1.88 19.87
N LEU A 118 -9.32 -1.49 19.62
CA LEU A 118 -8.80 -0.18 19.98
C LEU A 118 -9.25 0.86 18.95
N ARG A 119 -9.42 2.11 19.38
CA ARG A 119 -9.91 3.19 18.51
C ARG A 119 -8.92 4.34 18.47
N GLY A 120 -8.95 5.10 17.38
CA GLY A 120 -8.16 6.32 17.21
C GLY A 120 -6.66 6.11 17.44
N ALA A 121 -6.06 6.92 18.29
CA ALA A 121 -4.62 6.89 18.58
C ALA A 121 -4.15 5.57 19.19
N TYR A 122 -4.99 4.89 19.99
CA TYR A 122 -4.63 3.61 20.60
C TYR A 122 -4.43 2.51 19.53
N PHE A 123 -5.24 2.51 18.48
CA PHE A 123 -5.04 1.59 17.35
C PHE A 123 -3.70 1.89 16.63
N ALA A 124 -3.40 3.15 16.40
CA ALA A 124 -2.16 3.58 15.74
C ALA A 124 -0.92 3.13 16.54
N ILE A 125 -0.91 3.35 17.86
CA ILE A 125 0.18 2.94 18.74
C ILE A 125 0.28 1.41 18.82
N ALA A 126 -0.83 0.70 18.93
CA ALA A 126 -0.84 -0.76 18.97
C ALA A 126 -0.27 -1.37 17.69
N THR A 127 -0.66 -0.88 16.51
CA THR A 127 -0.13 -1.37 15.23
C THR A 127 1.37 -1.09 15.09
N LEU A 128 1.85 0.08 15.53
CA LEU A 128 3.25 0.41 15.58
C LEU A 128 4.02 -0.56 16.50
N SER A 129 3.50 -0.81 17.70
CA SER A 129 4.10 -1.72 18.67
C SER A 129 4.18 -3.15 18.13
N VAL A 130 3.12 -3.63 17.45
CA VAL A 130 3.13 -4.93 16.78
C VAL A 130 4.22 -5.01 15.71
N ASN A 131 4.36 -3.96 14.90
CA ASN A 131 5.40 -3.92 13.86
C ASN A 131 6.81 -4.05 14.44
N VAL A 132 7.11 -3.28 15.49
CA VAL A 132 8.41 -3.31 16.16
C VAL A 132 8.63 -4.67 16.86
N ALA A 133 7.60 -5.21 17.50
CA ALA A 133 7.69 -6.52 18.17
C ALA A 133 8.00 -7.65 17.18
N VAL A 134 7.33 -7.65 16.01
CA VAL A 134 7.58 -8.64 14.95
C VAL A 134 8.98 -8.46 14.36
N GLN A 135 9.41 -7.23 14.11
CA GLN A 135 10.77 -6.94 13.63
C GLN A 135 11.82 -7.52 14.57
N VAL A 136 11.68 -7.27 15.88
CA VAL A 136 12.59 -7.82 16.90
C VAL A 136 12.47 -9.34 16.99
N ALA A 137 11.28 -9.90 16.92
CA ALA A 137 11.09 -11.36 16.94
C ALA A 137 11.79 -12.03 15.76
N VAL A 138 11.60 -11.52 14.53
CA VAL A 138 12.24 -12.06 13.32
C VAL A 138 13.76 -11.94 13.40
N SER A 139 14.31 -10.84 13.93
CA SER A 139 15.75 -10.66 14.08
C SER A 139 16.42 -11.64 15.06
N ASN A 140 15.64 -12.28 15.93
CA ASN A 140 16.13 -13.29 16.90
C ASN A 140 15.88 -14.73 16.46
N ILE A 141 15.20 -14.98 15.32
CA ILE A 141 14.94 -16.33 14.81
C ILE A 141 16.06 -16.72 13.85
N GLU A 142 16.97 -17.60 14.26
CA GLU A 142 18.10 -18.09 13.44
C GLU A 142 17.62 -18.76 12.14
N ALA A 143 16.51 -19.50 12.16
CA ALA A 143 15.93 -20.13 10.98
C ALA A 143 15.51 -19.14 9.89
N LEU A 144 15.29 -17.86 10.24
CA LEU A 144 15.00 -16.74 9.33
C LEU A 144 16.25 -15.90 9.03
N GLY A 145 17.45 -16.40 9.33
CA GLY A 145 18.71 -15.70 9.14
C GLY A 145 19.03 -14.68 10.23
N GLY A 146 18.20 -14.55 11.27
CA GLY A 146 18.39 -13.62 12.38
C GLY A 146 18.53 -12.18 11.92
N ALA A 147 19.49 -11.46 12.46
CA ALA A 147 19.78 -10.07 12.09
C ALA A 147 20.37 -9.92 10.67
N PHE A 148 20.96 -10.99 10.13
CA PHE A 148 21.57 -10.98 8.78
C PHE A 148 20.56 -11.19 7.65
N GLY A 149 19.38 -11.75 7.93
CA GLY A 149 18.35 -12.01 6.91
C GLY A 149 18.64 -13.23 6.00
N LEU A 150 17.87 -13.33 4.91
CA LEU A 150 17.87 -14.49 3.98
C LEU A 150 18.39 -14.06 2.60
N PRO A 151 19.57 -14.53 2.15
CA PRO A 151 20.04 -14.32 0.79
C PRO A 151 19.34 -15.28 -0.18
N LEU A 152 18.81 -14.75 -1.29
CA LEU A 152 18.11 -15.51 -2.33
C LEU A 152 18.91 -15.69 -3.62
N ALA A 153 20.09 -15.07 -3.75
CA ALA A 153 20.92 -15.05 -4.96
C ALA A 153 21.25 -16.46 -5.51
N ARG A 154 21.28 -17.46 -4.63
CA ARG A 154 21.57 -18.86 -5.01
C ARG A 154 20.38 -19.56 -5.69
N TYR A 155 19.16 -19.08 -5.45
CA TYR A 155 17.92 -19.79 -5.77
C TYR A 155 17.16 -19.17 -6.93
N ILE A 156 17.42 -17.91 -7.25
CA ILE A 156 16.71 -17.15 -8.29
C ILE A 156 17.67 -16.35 -9.14
N SER A 157 17.34 -16.24 -10.43
CA SER A 157 17.95 -15.28 -11.33
C SER A 157 17.11 -14.01 -11.37
N TYR A 158 17.78 -12.87 -11.34
CA TYR A 158 17.13 -11.56 -11.42
C TYR A 158 16.63 -11.31 -12.84
N ASP A 159 15.33 -10.99 -12.96
CA ASP A 159 14.72 -10.50 -14.19
C ASP A 159 13.79 -9.32 -13.86
N ILE A 160 14.23 -8.12 -14.22
CA ILE A 160 13.52 -6.88 -13.95
C ILE A 160 12.16 -6.81 -14.66
N THR A 161 12.05 -7.43 -15.83
CA THR A 161 10.83 -7.44 -16.64
C THR A 161 9.72 -8.24 -15.97
N SER A 162 10.05 -9.46 -15.55
CA SER A 162 9.10 -10.33 -14.83
C SER A 162 8.69 -9.74 -13.48
N ALA A 163 9.62 -9.09 -12.78
CA ALA A 163 9.37 -8.37 -11.54
C ALA A 163 8.36 -7.23 -11.74
N TYR A 164 8.62 -6.42 -12.75
CA TYR A 164 7.76 -5.29 -13.10
C TYR A 164 6.35 -5.75 -13.47
N LEU A 165 6.24 -6.77 -14.34
CA LEU A 165 4.94 -7.31 -14.75
C LEU A 165 4.16 -7.89 -13.57
N SER A 166 4.85 -8.54 -12.62
CA SER A 166 4.22 -9.09 -11.41
C SER A 166 3.61 -7.98 -10.54
N LEU A 167 4.36 -6.89 -10.28
CA LEU A 167 3.84 -5.72 -9.56
C LEU A 167 2.71 -5.02 -10.32
N TRP A 168 2.83 -4.93 -11.65
CA TRP A 168 1.79 -4.34 -12.49
C TRP A 168 0.47 -5.11 -12.41
N ILE A 169 0.51 -6.44 -12.39
CA ILE A 169 -0.67 -7.29 -12.17
C ILE A 169 -1.29 -7.01 -10.80
N VAL A 170 -0.47 -6.90 -9.75
CA VAL A 170 -0.95 -6.59 -8.40
C VAL A 170 -1.54 -5.18 -8.34
N LEU A 171 -0.97 -4.20 -9.06
CA LEU A 171 -1.54 -2.85 -9.18
C LEU A 171 -2.93 -2.90 -9.81
N CYS A 172 -3.09 -3.63 -10.94
CA CYS A 172 -4.39 -3.78 -11.59
C CYS A 172 -5.42 -4.40 -10.64
N PHE A 173 -5.02 -5.43 -9.89
CA PHE A 173 -5.87 -6.05 -8.88
C PHE A 173 -6.26 -5.06 -7.77
N ALA A 174 -5.30 -4.35 -7.17
CA ALA A 174 -5.53 -3.39 -6.09
C ALA A 174 -6.45 -2.23 -6.53
N LEU A 175 -6.25 -1.73 -7.75
CA LEU A 175 -7.07 -0.69 -8.34
C LEU A 175 -8.50 -1.21 -8.62
N ALA A 176 -8.65 -2.39 -9.25
CA ALA A 176 -9.94 -3.00 -9.51
C ALA A 176 -10.71 -3.27 -8.21
N PHE A 177 -10.01 -3.80 -7.19
CA PHE A 177 -10.57 -4.03 -5.87
C PHE A 177 -11.04 -2.72 -5.21
N THR A 178 -10.23 -1.65 -5.28
CA THR A 178 -10.60 -0.34 -4.72
C THR A 178 -11.78 0.28 -5.48
N LEU A 179 -11.85 0.11 -6.79
CA LEU A 179 -13.01 0.51 -7.61
C LEU A 179 -14.27 -0.24 -7.19
N TRP A 180 -14.20 -1.55 -7.04
CA TRP A 180 -15.30 -2.37 -6.54
C TRP A 180 -15.71 -1.93 -5.13
N LEU A 181 -14.74 -1.77 -4.23
CA LEU A 181 -14.96 -1.33 -2.86
C LEU A 181 -15.68 0.01 -2.79
N SER A 182 -15.30 0.98 -3.63
CA SER A 182 -15.90 2.31 -3.63
C SER A 182 -17.38 2.34 -3.97
N ARG A 183 -17.92 1.27 -4.63
CA ARG A 183 -19.29 1.14 -5.13
C ARG A 183 -20.08 0.02 -4.46
N SER A 184 -19.44 -0.83 -3.65
CA SER A 184 -20.06 -1.98 -2.99
C SER A 184 -20.71 -1.59 -1.66
N GLU A 185 -21.65 -2.41 -1.19
CA GLU A 185 -22.22 -2.30 0.16
C GLU A 185 -21.12 -2.40 1.22
N PHE A 186 -20.14 -3.27 0.99
CA PHE A 186 -18.99 -3.40 1.85
C PHE A 186 -18.26 -2.05 2.05
N GLY A 187 -18.00 -1.33 0.95
CA GLY A 187 -17.35 -0.02 1.02
C GLY A 187 -18.22 1.06 1.67
N TYR A 188 -19.55 1.02 1.52
CA TYR A 188 -20.44 1.92 2.22
C TYR A 188 -20.42 1.66 3.73
N CYS A 189 -20.39 0.39 4.17
CA CYS A 189 -20.23 0.03 5.58
C CYS A 189 -18.92 0.55 6.17
N LEU A 190 -17.80 0.43 5.43
CA LEU A 190 -16.50 0.98 5.88
C LEU A 190 -16.53 2.50 6.03
N LYS A 191 -17.16 3.21 5.09
CA LYS A 191 -17.34 4.67 5.17
C LYS A 191 -18.23 5.07 6.33
N ALA A 192 -19.30 4.33 6.61
CA ALA A 192 -20.15 4.56 7.78
C ALA A 192 -19.36 4.40 9.08
N ILE A 193 -18.48 3.38 9.17
CA ILE A 193 -17.56 3.20 10.31
C ILE A 193 -16.59 4.38 10.43
N ARG A 194 -16.12 4.94 9.32
CA ARG A 194 -15.23 6.10 9.31
C ARG A 194 -15.89 7.37 9.86
N GLU A 195 -17.17 7.59 9.55
CA GLU A 195 -17.91 8.75 10.04
C GLU A 195 -18.21 8.61 11.55
N ASP A 196 -18.82 7.51 11.97
CA ASP A 196 -19.04 7.18 13.36
C ASP A 196 -19.27 5.67 13.55
N GLU A 197 -18.33 5.00 14.20
CA GLU A 197 -18.40 3.56 14.42
C GLU A 197 -19.54 3.16 15.37
N LEU A 198 -19.88 3.99 16.36
CA LEU A 198 -20.98 3.69 17.30
C LEU A 198 -22.31 3.75 16.58
N VAL A 199 -22.52 4.80 15.79
CA VAL A 199 -23.74 4.97 14.99
C VAL A 199 -23.86 3.83 13.98
N ALA A 200 -22.79 3.47 13.26
CA ALA A 200 -22.78 2.36 12.32
C ALA A 200 -23.18 1.04 12.99
N ASN A 201 -22.68 0.77 14.20
CA ASN A 201 -23.03 -0.43 14.97
C ASN A 201 -24.51 -0.45 15.38
N VAL A 202 -25.05 0.68 15.84
CA VAL A 202 -26.48 0.80 16.19
C VAL A 202 -27.38 0.61 14.97
N MET A 203 -26.92 1.04 13.79
CA MET A 203 -27.62 0.82 12.51
C MET A 203 -27.50 -0.62 11.96
N GLY A 204 -26.86 -1.54 12.71
CA GLY A 204 -26.77 -2.96 12.37
C GLY A 204 -25.54 -3.37 11.58
N VAL A 205 -24.57 -2.46 11.37
CA VAL A 205 -23.31 -2.80 10.72
C VAL A 205 -22.39 -3.56 11.70
N ASN A 206 -21.98 -4.77 11.36
CA ASN A 206 -20.98 -5.50 12.16
C ASN A 206 -19.59 -4.91 11.97
N THR A 207 -19.28 -3.83 12.73
CA THR A 207 -18.05 -3.04 12.56
C THR A 207 -16.79 -3.87 12.71
N THR A 208 -16.77 -4.86 13.62
CA THR A 208 -15.62 -5.74 13.83
C THR A 208 -15.33 -6.58 12.59
N LEU A 209 -16.36 -7.21 11.99
CA LEU A 209 -16.20 -8.04 10.80
C LEU A 209 -15.68 -7.21 9.62
N TYR A 210 -16.33 -6.07 9.34
CA TYR A 210 -15.95 -5.23 8.20
C TYR A 210 -14.54 -4.67 8.32
N LYS A 211 -14.14 -4.20 9.50
CA LYS A 211 -12.77 -3.72 9.76
C LYS A 211 -11.74 -4.84 9.62
N THR A 212 -12.03 -6.03 10.18
CA THR A 212 -11.12 -7.18 10.09
C THR A 212 -10.93 -7.62 8.65
N LEU A 213 -11.99 -7.73 7.86
CA LEU A 213 -11.89 -8.10 6.45
C LEU A 213 -11.09 -7.05 5.63
N ALA A 214 -11.32 -5.75 5.87
CA ALA A 214 -10.53 -4.69 5.24
C ALA A 214 -9.05 -4.80 5.62
N PHE A 215 -8.73 -5.10 6.88
CA PHE A 215 -7.37 -5.27 7.37
C PHE A 215 -6.67 -6.49 6.77
N VAL A 216 -7.39 -7.60 6.64
CA VAL A 216 -6.91 -8.84 6.02
C VAL A 216 -6.58 -8.64 4.55
N VAL A 217 -7.49 -8.03 3.78
CA VAL A 217 -7.25 -7.76 2.35
C VAL A 217 -6.09 -6.79 2.16
N SER A 218 -6.02 -5.74 2.99
CA SER A 218 -4.90 -4.80 2.93
C SER A 218 -3.58 -5.50 3.27
N GLY A 219 -3.54 -6.35 4.28
CA GLY A 219 -2.36 -7.15 4.63
C GLY A 219 -1.96 -8.14 3.53
N PHE A 220 -2.93 -8.77 2.86
CA PHE A 220 -2.69 -9.66 1.73
C PHE A 220 -1.96 -8.98 0.59
N ILE A 221 -2.46 -7.81 0.16
CA ILE A 221 -1.84 -7.03 -0.92
C ILE A 221 -0.43 -6.58 -0.53
N ALA A 222 -0.25 -6.04 0.68
CA ALA A 222 1.07 -5.62 1.17
C ALA A 222 2.05 -6.79 1.24
N GLY A 223 1.59 -7.97 1.67
CA GLY A 223 2.39 -9.18 1.72
C GLY A 223 2.86 -9.68 0.36
N ILE A 224 1.98 -9.64 -0.66
CA ILE A 224 2.39 -9.98 -2.04
C ILE A 224 3.48 -9.03 -2.52
N VAL A 225 3.33 -7.73 -2.32
CA VAL A 225 4.32 -6.73 -2.73
C VAL A 225 5.65 -6.98 -2.01
N GLY A 226 5.62 -7.23 -0.69
CA GLY A 226 6.81 -7.59 0.08
C GLY A 226 7.53 -8.81 -0.49
N GLY A 227 6.78 -9.87 -0.85
CA GLY A 227 7.32 -11.06 -1.47
C GLY A 227 7.98 -10.79 -2.83
N ILE A 228 7.35 -10.01 -3.69
CA ILE A 228 7.90 -9.63 -5.00
C ILE A 228 9.20 -8.82 -4.81
N MET A 229 9.19 -7.83 -3.90
CA MET A 229 10.36 -7.00 -3.64
C MET A 229 11.52 -7.78 -3.01
N GLY A 230 11.21 -8.78 -2.15
CA GLY A 230 12.22 -9.71 -1.64
C GLY A 230 12.94 -10.49 -2.74
N ILE A 231 12.20 -10.91 -3.78
CA ILE A 231 12.77 -11.57 -4.97
C ILE A 231 13.63 -10.58 -5.77
N ILE A 232 13.15 -9.35 -5.99
CA ILE A 232 13.85 -8.30 -6.74
C ILE A 232 15.18 -7.94 -6.09
N HIS A 233 15.17 -7.70 -4.78
CA HIS A 233 16.40 -7.37 -4.05
C HIS A 233 17.33 -8.58 -3.86
N VAL A 234 16.86 -9.79 -4.22
CA VAL A 234 17.60 -11.04 -4.05
C VAL A 234 18.05 -11.27 -2.60
N TYR A 235 17.43 -10.56 -1.68
CA TYR A 235 17.79 -10.51 -0.26
C TYR A 235 16.63 -9.98 0.58
N VAL A 236 16.31 -10.66 1.67
CA VAL A 236 15.27 -10.25 2.61
C VAL A 236 15.86 -10.07 3.99
N SER A 237 15.66 -8.90 4.59
CA SER A 237 16.19 -8.56 5.91
C SER A 237 15.13 -7.93 6.80
N VAL A 238 15.46 -7.72 8.06
CA VAL A 238 14.61 -7.04 9.05
C VAL A 238 14.26 -5.60 8.68
N GLU A 239 14.94 -5.02 7.68
CA GLU A 239 14.66 -3.69 7.15
C GLU A 239 13.28 -3.58 6.48
N TYR A 240 12.72 -4.71 6.00
CA TYR A 240 11.36 -4.76 5.45
C TYR A 240 10.27 -4.39 6.46
N PHE A 241 10.59 -4.42 7.77
CA PHE A 241 9.69 -4.00 8.84
C PHE A 241 9.88 -2.54 9.27
N LYS A 242 10.74 -1.76 8.60
CA LYS A 242 10.97 -0.35 8.98
C LYS A 242 9.67 0.45 8.96
N VAL A 243 9.40 1.16 10.04
CA VAL A 243 8.23 2.05 10.21
C VAL A 243 8.18 3.12 9.12
N GLU A 244 9.36 3.52 8.61
CA GLU A 244 9.48 4.48 7.52
C GLU A 244 8.62 4.09 6.31
N MET A 245 8.56 2.80 5.96
CA MET A 245 7.72 2.33 4.84
C MET A 245 6.23 2.57 5.12
N ALA A 246 5.75 2.31 6.33
CA ALA A 246 4.37 2.60 6.70
C ALA A 246 4.06 4.11 6.63
N VAL A 247 5.01 4.95 7.04
CA VAL A 247 4.89 6.42 6.93
C VAL A 247 4.82 6.85 5.47
N LYS A 248 5.68 6.32 4.58
CA LYS A 248 5.64 6.60 3.13
C LYS A 248 4.28 6.28 2.53
N MET A 249 3.70 5.11 2.86
CA MET A 249 2.36 4.72 2.42
C MET A 249 1.29 5.70 2.91
N LEU A 250 1.32 6.08 4.19
CA LEU A 250 0.35 7.01 4.80
C LEU A 250 0.43 8.41 4.18
N VAL A 251 1.64 8.96 4.05
CA VAL A 251 1.84 10.28 3.44
C VAL A 251 1.34 10.28 2.00
N SER A 252 1.73 9.29 1.20
CA SER A 252 1.28 9.14 -0.18
C SER A 252 -0.24 9.09 -0.29
N MET A 253 -0.89 8.28 0.56
CA MET A 253 -2.34 8.17 0.59
C MET A 253 -3.01 9.50 0.96
N MET A 254 -2.51 10.20 1.98
CA MET A 254 -3.08 11.47 2.44
C MET A 254 -2.87 12.58 1.42
N MET A 255 -1.69 12.66 0.79
CA MET A 255 -1.41 13.62 -0.29
C MET A 255 -2.41 13.49 -1.44
N GLY A 256 -2.68 12.27 -1.87
CA GLY A 256 -3.60 12.02 -2.97
C GLY A 256 -5.06 12.20 -2.60
N GLY A 257 -5.45 11.78 -1.40
CA GLY A 257 -6.83 11.81 -0.89
C GLY A 257 -7.28 10.44 -0.37
N ALA A 258 -7.35 10.32 0.95
CA ALA A 258 -7.70 9.09 1.64
C ALA A 258 -9.14 8.62 1.34
N GLY A 259 -9.32 7.31 1.11
CA GLY A 259 -10.62 6.71 0.82
C GLY A 259 -11.15 6.97 -0.59
N THR A 260 -10.29 7.45 -1.50
CA THR A 260 -10.62 7.65 -2.92
C THR A 260 -9.95 6.60 -3.80
N VAL A 261 -10.45 6.44 -5.03
CA VAL A 261 -9.90 5.47 -6.00
C VAL A 261 -8.61 5.99 -6.63
N LEU A 262 -8.55 7.27 -6.96
CA LEU A 262 -7.42 7.90 -7.65
C LEU A 262 -6.37 8.45 -6.67
N GLY A 263 -6.73 8.62 -5.40
CA GLY A 263 -5.84 9.15 -4.38
C GLY A 263 -4.51 8.42 -4.28
N PRO A 264 -4.51 7.11 -4.09
CA PRO A 264 -3.28 6.34 -3.99
C PRO A 264 -2.36 6.50 -5.20
N LEU A 265 -2.91 6.54 -6.42
CA LEU A 265 -2.13 6.70 -7.64
C LEU A 265 -1.48 8.10 -7.72
N ILE A 266 -2.28 9.15 -7.56
CA ILE A 266 -1.80 10.54 -7.64
C ILE A 266 -0.84 10.85 -6.50
N GLY A 267 -1.19 10.40 -5.29
CA GLY A 267 -0.39 10.64 -4.10
C GLY A 267 0.96 9.95 -4.14
N SER A 268 1.03 8.70 -4.60
CA SER A 268 2.30 7.97 -4.74
C SER A 268 3.22 8.60 -5.80
N VAL A 269 2.67 9.06 -6.92
CA VAL A 269 3.45 9.76 -7.95
C VAL A 269 4.04 11.05 -7.38
N ILE A 270 3.21 11.89 -6.73
CA ILE A 270 3.69 13.15 -6.15
C ILE A 270 4.70 12.89 -5.05
N TYR A 271 4.39 11.96 -4.14
CA TYR A 271 5.29 11.60 -3.06
C TYR A 271 6.65 11.13 -3.59
N TYR A 272 6.67 10.25 -4.58
CA TYR A 272 7.90 9.72 -5.19
C TYR A 272 8.80 10.83 -5.75
N PHE A 273 8.23 11.78 -6.50
CA PHE A 273 9.01 12.89 -7.04
C PHE A 273 9.51 13.85 -5.95
N VAL A 274 8.70 14.10 -4.92
CA VAL A 274 9.11 14.91 -3.76
C VAL A 274 10.22 14.20 -2.99
N GLU A 275 10.08 12.89 -2.73
CA GLU A 275 11.09 12.08 -2.07
C GLU A 275 12.41 12.09 -2.84
N TYR A 276 12.37 11.88 -4.14
CA TYR A 276 13.55 11.90 -4.99
C TYR A 276 14.26 13.27 -4.94
N ALA A 277 13.51 14.37 -5.04
CA ALA A 277 14.05 15.72 -4.97
C ALA A 277 14.65 16.03 -3.58
N VAL A 278 14.00 15.61 -2.50
CA VAL A 278 14.47 15.82 -1.13
C VAL A 278 15.70 14.98 -0.82
N LEU A 279 15.72 13.70 -1.21
CA LEU A 279 16.86 12.81 -1.00
C LEU A 279 18.12 13.28 -1.75
N THR A 280 17.95 13.77 -2.98
CA THR A 280 19.07 14.28 -3.77
C THR A 280 19.63 15.60 -3.23
N SER A 281 18.75 16.47 -2.71
CA SER A 281 19.17 17.80 -2.21
C SER A 281 19.59 17.78 -0.73
N PHE A 282 18.96 16.97 0.11
CA PHE A 282 19.13 16.97 1.57
C PHE A 282 19.16 15.55 2.17
N PRO A 283 20.15 14.70 1.84
CA PRO A 283 20.16 13.28 2.23
C PRO A 283 20.12 13.03 3.74
N TYR A 284 20.63 13.94 4.56
CA TYR A 284 20.64 13.79 6.04
C TYR A 284 19.37 14.35 6.73
N LEU A 285 18.61 15.20 6.04
CA LEU A 285 17.43 15.87 6.60
C LEU A 285 16.11 15.29 6.07
N HIS A 286 16.16 14.27 5.20
CA HIS A 286 14.99 13.76 4.51
C HIS A 286 13.86 13.34 5.47
N LEU A 287 14.16 12.61 6.56
CA LEU A 287 13.17 12.19 7.55
C LEU A 287 12.49 13.37 8.26
N LEU A 288 13.26 14.42 8.59
CA LEU A 288 12.71 15.62 9.20
C LEU A 288 11.80 16.37 8.24
N ILE A 289 12.23 16.49 6.98
CA ILE A 289 11.44 17.14 5.92
C ILE A 289 10.14 16.37 5.68
N PHE A 290 10.18 15.02 5.61
CA PHE A 290 8.98 14.21 5.46
C PHE A 290 8.03 14.31 6.65
N GLY A 291 8.56 14.35 7.88
CA GLY A 291 7.75 14.60 9.05
C GLY A 291 7.04 15.96 9.00
N ALA A 292 7.76 17.01 8.58
CA ALA A 292 7.18 18.34 8.40
C ALA A 292 6.12 18.38 7.29
N ILE A 293 6.37 17.70 6.16
CA ILE A 293 5.41 17.56 5.05
C ILE A 293 4.14 16.85 5.54
N LEU A 294 4.29 15.74 6.29
CA LEU A 294 3.16 15.00 6.84
C LEU A 294 2.29 15.90 7.75
N ILE A 295 2.92 16.61 8.67
CA ILE A 295 2.23 17.55 9.56
C ILE A 295 1.52 18.63 8.75
N GLY A 296 2.21 19.21 7.75
CA GLY A 296 1.61 20.21 6.86
C GLY A 296 0.38 19.69 6.12
N ILE A 297 0.44 18.48 5.56
CA ILE A 297 -0.69 17.88 4.84
C ILE A 297 -1.87 17.64 5.78
N VAL A 298 -1.63 17.06 6.96
CA VAL A 298 -2.68 16.77 7.94
C VAL A 298 -3.37 18.04 8.39
N LEU A 299 -2.62 19.15 8.61
CA LEU A 299 -3.17 20.41 9.12
C LEU A 299 -3.86 21.24 8.02
N PHE A 300 -3.30 21.30 6.81
CA PHE A 300 -3.75 22.23 5.78
C PHE A 300 -4.58 21.58 4.67
N ILE A 301 -4.40 20.26 4.42
CA ILE A 301 -5.04 19.57 3.29
C ILE A 301 -5.57 18.19 3.74
N PRO A 302 -6.46 18.11 4.74
CA PRO A 302 -6.91 16.82 5.28
C PRO A 302 -7.64 15.93 4.27
N GLY A 303 -8.22 16.51 3.22
CA GLY A 303 -8.89 15.77 2.13
C GLY A 303 -8.00 15.43 0.93
N GLY A 304 -6.70 15.83 0.97
CA GLY A 304 -5.75 15.60 -0.12
C GLY A 304 -6.02 16.44 -1.38
N ILE A 305 -5.19 16.24 -2.38
CA ILE A 305 -5.23 17.01 -3.63
C ILE A 305 -6.53 16.80 -4.41
N ILE A 306 -7.12 15.61 -4.35
CA ILE A 306 -8.40 15.33 -5.04
C ILE A 306 -9.53 16.17 -4.48
N GLU A 307 -9.59 16.38 -3.17
CA GLU A 307 -10.62 17.24 -2.56
C GLU A 307 -10.44 18.72 -2.94
N LEU A 308 -9.20 19.21 -2.96
CA LEU A 308 -8.88 20.57 -3.41
C LEU A 308 -9.34 20.82 -4.85
N LEU A 309 -9.07 19.87 -5.76
CA LEU A 309 -9.54 19.93 -7.14
C LEU A 309 -11.07 19.92 -7.21
N GLY A 310 -11.73 19.09 -6.41
CA GLY A 310 -13.19 19.02 -6.36
C GLY A 310 -13.85 20.28 -5.79
N ARG A 311 -13.25 20.92 -4.77
CA ARG A 311 -13.73 22.20 -4.20
C ARG A 311 -13.58 23.35 -5.18
N ARG A 312 -12.47 23.42 -5.92
CA ARG A 312 -12.22 24.46 -6.92
C ARG A 312 -13.24 24.41 -8.06
N ILE A 313 -13.65 23.22 -8.48
CA ILE A 313 -14.70 23.02 -9.50
C ILE A 313 -16.09 23.40 -8.98
N ARG A 314 -16.36 23.22 -7.66
CA ARG A 314 -17.63 23.65 -7.05
C ARG A 314 -17.67 25.16 -6.73
N GLY A 315 -16.50 25.78 -6.48
CA GLY A 315 -16.39 27.22 -6.18
C GLY A 315 -16.41 28.12 -7.43
N LEU A 316 -16.39 27.56 -8.63
CA LEU A 316 -16.61 28.28 -9.90
C LEU A 316 -18.11 28.41 -10.25
N ARG A 317 -19.00 28.23 -9.30
CA ARG A 317 -20.42 28.53 -9.30
C ARG A 317 -20.71 29.72 -8.41
#